data_41a209e68319224d8935bed2e58ebda2
#
_entry.id   41a209e68319224d8935bed2e58ebda2
#
_cell.length_a   1.000
_cell.length_b   1.000
_cell.length_c   1.000
_cell.angle_alpha   90.00
_cell.angle_beta   90.00
_cell.angle_gamma   90.00
#
_symmetry.space_group_name_H-M   'P 1'
#
loop_
_entity.id
_entity.type
_entity.pdbx_description
1 polymer ?
#
loop_
_entity_poly.entity_id
_entity_poly.type
_entity_poly.pdbx_seq_one_letter_code
_entity_poly.pdbx_strand_id
1 'polypeptide(L)'
;METIIIIIFLAGYLAITLEHSLKIDKLIPALAMMAILWAIIALAHMDVFEVNAALRELEPSHIDEILLHHLGKTAEILVFLLGAMTIVEIIDYFDGFATIKGFIKTKSKRKLLWLFSILAFILSAIIDNLTATIVLVTILQKVINDRNTRLWFAGMIIITANAGGAWSPIGDVTTTMLWIANKVSALQLIIHVLIPSIVCMVVPVLLASRYKAFKGDISSDIDSFEAPKSKYGPIMLYLGLGAIVFVPFFKTITHLPPYVGMMLSLAMVATFAEIYSSSKFSISDVIDVPGEREHEGHHSPVHTSLSKIELPSILFFLGILLAVAALESLGYLFNYAGSLNEAIPNLDIVVMLFGVGSAVIDNVPLVAASMGMFSEPLDNPLWHFIAYSAGTGGSMLIIGSAAGVVAMGMEKIDFFWYLKKIAWLAFVGFAAGAVCFILLRDFVLHV
;
A
#
# COMPACT_ATOMS: atom_id res chain seq x y z
N MET A 1 12.49 31.93 -9.62
CA MET A 1 11.66 31.24 -8.61
C MET A 1 11.46 29.78 -8.96
N GLU A 2 11.21 29.43 -10.21
CA GLU A 2 11.07 28.04 -10.68
C GLU A 2 12.17 27.10 -10.23
N THR A 3 13.43 27.50 -10.47
CA THR A 3 14.61 26.69 -10.05
C THR A 3 14.64 26.43 -8.54
N ILE A 4 14.22 27.41 -7.72
CA ILE A 4 14.19 27.27 -6.26
C ILE A 4 13.14 26.24 -5.85
N ILE A 5 11.96 26.25 -6.45
CA ILE A 5 10.89 25.28 -6.20
C ILE A 5 11.35 23.87 -6.54
N ILE A 6 11.96 23.69 -7.71
CA ILE A 6 12.48 22.39 -8.14
C ILE A 6 13.59 21.91 -7.18
N ILE A 7 14.51 22.80 -6.77
CA ILE A 7 15.57 22.44 -5.82
C ILE A 7 14.99 22.03 -4.46
N ILE A 8 14.00 22.75 -3.93
CA ILE A 8 13.35 22.41 -2.66
C ILE A 8 12.64 21.08 -2.75
N PHE A 9 11.90 20.84 -3.85
CA PHE A 9 11.24 19.56 -4.08
C PHE A 9 12.24 18.42 -4.15
N LEU A 10 13.30 18.55 -4.95
CA LEU A 10 14.34 17.52 -5.06
C LEU A 10 15.09 17.29 -3.74
N ALA A 11 15.39 18.36 -2.99
CA ALA A 11 16.04 18.25 -1.67
C ALA A 11 15.13 17.56 -0.65
N GLY A 12 13.85 17.92 -0.59
CA GLY A 12 12.86 17.26 0.26
C GLY A 12 12.70 15.78 -0.11
N TYR A 13 12.64 15.50 -1.40
CA TYR A 13 12.55 14.13 -1.92
C TYR A 13 13.79 13.29 -1.59
N LEU A 14 14.98 13.87 -1.73
CA LEU A 14 16.23 13.24 -1.35
C LEU A 14 16.26 12.96 0.17
N ALA A 15 15.77 13.89 0.99
CA ALA A 15 15.67 13.71 2.44
C ALA A 15 14.71 12.56 2.81
N ILE A 16 13.57 12.42 2.12
CA ILE A 16 12.65 11.29 2.27
C ILE A 16 13.34 9.97 1.93
N THR A 17 14.03 9.91 0.79
CA THR A 17 14.75 8.70 0.33
C THR A 17 15.88 8.30 1.28
N LEU A 18 16.53 9.28 1.89
CA LEU A 18 17.65 9.09 2.84
C LEU A 18 17.20 8.98 4.31
N GLU A 19 15.93 8.71 4.58
CA GLU A 19 15.35 8.58 5.92
C GLU A 19 16.25 7.79 6.88
N HIS A 20 16.68 6.59 6.49
CA HIS A 20 17.54 5.73 7.31
C HIS A 20 18.92 6.31 7.58
N SER A 21 19.50 7.03 6.61
CA SER A 21 20.83 7.63 6.73
C SER A 21 20.80 8.89 7.59
N LEU A 22 19.76 9.70 7.44
CA LEU A 22 19.54 10.93 8.19
C LEU A 22 18.97 10.69 9.58
N LYS A 23 18.36 9.51 9.83
CA LYS A 23 17.62 9.18 11.06
C LYS A 23 16.50 10.17 11.36
N ILE A 24 15.85 10.66 10.32
CA ILE A 24 14.72 11.58 10.35
C ILE A 24 13.58 10.88 9.67
N ASP A 25 12.43 10.75 10.35
CA ASP A 25 11.22 10.16 9.78
C ASP A 25 10.80 10.91 8.52
N LYS A 26 10.47 10.18 7.45
CA LYS A 26 10.07 10.73 6.14
C LYS A 26 8.88 11.69 6.19
N LEU A 27 8.06 11.61 7.22
CA LEU A 27 6.98 12.55 7.52
C LEU A 27 7.50 14.00 7.61
N ILE A 28 8.63 14.22 8.30
CA ILE A 28 9.16 15.57 8.58
C ILE A 28 9.54 16.29 7.28
N PRO A 29 10.41 15.74 6.42
CA PRO A 29 10.74 16.40 5.15
C PRO A 29 9.54 16.52 4.22
N ALA A 30 8.56 15.59 4.23
CA ALA A 30 7.37 15.69 3.39
C ALA A 30 6.50 16.88 3.78
N LEU A 31 6.20 17.06 5.08
CA LEU A 31 5.41 18.20 5.55
C LEU A 31 6.14 19.54 5.38
N ALA A 32 7.46 19.57 5.68
CA ALA A 32 8.27 20.78 5.49
C ALA A 32 8.31 21.20 4.02
N MET A 33 8.55 20.25 3.11
CA MET A 33 8.57 20.48 1.67
C MET A 33 7.21 21.04 1.18
N MET A 34 6.11 20.41 1.55
CA MET A 34 4.76 20.87 1.23
C MET A 34 4.54 22.31 1.67
N ALA A 35 4.78 22.61 2.96
CA ALA A 35 4.52 23.93 3.51
C ALA A 35 5.41 25.01 2.87
N ILE A 36 6.70 24.72 2.63
CA ILE A 36 7.65 25.66 2.01
C ILE A 36 7.25 25.93 0.55
N LEU A 37 6.89 24.91 -0.23
CA LEU A 37 6.50 25.07 -1.63
C LEU A 37 5.28 25.99 -1.76
N TRP A 38 4.20 25.70 -1.03
CA TRP A 38 2.99 26.52 -1.07
C TRP A 38 3.24 27.95 -0.52
N ALA A 39 4.07 28.11 0.51
CA ALA A 39 4.46 29.42 1.01
C ALA A 39 5.21 30.25 -0.04
N ILE A 40 6.12 29.65 -0.80
CA ILE A 40 6.85 30.34 -1.89
C ILE A 40 5.90 30.73 -3.01
N ILE A 41 4.99 29.84 -3.43
CA ILE A 41 3.98 30.12 -4.47
C ILE A 41 3.14 31.34 -4.06
N ALA A 42 2.66 31.35 -2.81
CA ALA A 42 1.84 32.46 -2.28
C ALA A 42 2.61 33.76 -2.17
N LEU A 43 3.81 33.76 -1.56
CA LEU A 43 4.62 34.97 -1.32
C LEU A 43 5.19 35.56 -2.61
N ALA A 44 5.48 34.73 -3.60
CA ALA A 44 6.00 35.18 -4.88
C ALA A 44 4.89 35.54 -5.88
N HIS A 45 3.61 35.42 -5.48
CA HIS A 45 2.45 35.66 -6.35
C HIS A 45 2.55 34.91 -7.69
N MET A 46 2.96 33.63 -7.64
CA MET A 46 3.13 32.85 -8.86
C MET A 46 1.77 32.48 -9.45
N ASP A 47 1.69 32.51 -10.77
CA ASP A 47 0.50 32.02 -11.48
C ASP A 47 0.32 30.53 -11.24
N VAL A 48 -0.90 30.13 -10.89
CA VAL A 48 -1.29 28.74 -10.68
C VAL A 48 -2.35 28.34 -11.69
N PHE A 49 -2.32 27.07 -12.07
CA PHE A 49 -3.12 26.53 -13.15
C PHE A 49 -3.83 25.25 -12.70
N GLU A 50 -5.02 25.02 -13.24
CA GLU A 50 -5.70 23.74 -13.23
C GLU A 50 -5.52 23.03 -14.57
N VAL A 51 -5.24 21.72 -14.56
CA VAL A 51 -5.08 20.94 -15.79
C VAL A 51 -6.45 20.57 -16.35
N ASN A 52 -6.83 21.16 -17.48
CA ASN A 52 -8.01 20.70 -18.21
C ASN A 52 -7.65 19.45 -19.04
N ALA A 53 -8.03 18.28 -18.54
CA ALA A 53 -7.72 17.01 -19.18
C ALA A 53 -8.41 16.83 -20.53
N ALA A 54 -9.57 17.47 -20.75
CA ALA A 54 -10.32 17.35 -22.01
C ALA A 54 -9.68 18.16 -23.14
N LEU A 55 -9.17 19.35 -22.82
CA LEU A 55 -8.53 20.25 -23.78
C LEU A 55 -7.01 20.04 -23.83
N ARG A 56 -6.43 19.34 -22.87
CA ARG A 56 -4.97 19.19 -22.67
C ARG A 56 -4.27 20.56 -22.58
N GLU A 57 -4.86 21.46 -21.81
CA GLU A 57 -4.38 22.83 -21.61
C GLU A 57 -4.36 23.17 -20.12
N LEU A 58 -3.55 24.20 -19.80
CA LEU A 58 -3.45 24.75 -18.44
C LEU A 58 -4.41 25.96 -18.34
N GLU A 59 -5.40 25.90 -17.48
CA GLU A 59 -6.34 26.98 -17.19
C GLU A 59 -5.87 27.77 -15.96
N PRO A 60 -5.77 29.11 -16.04
CA PRO A 60 -5.42 29.93 -14.88
C PRO A 60 -6.44 29.78 -13.76
N SER A 61 -5.96 29.68 -12.51
CA SER A 61 -6.79 29.52 -11.32
C SER A 61 -6.29 30.40 -10.17
N HIS A 62 -7.04 30.43 -9.06
CA HIS A 62 -6.65 31.11 -7.85
C HIS A 62 -6.05 30.13 -6.82
N ILE A 63 -5.02 30.61 -6.10
CA ILE A 63 -4.25 29.76 -5.16
C ILE A 63 -5.15 29.12 -4.09
N ASP A 64 -6.14 29.83 -3.56
CA ASP A 64 -7.05 29.33 -2.53
C ASP A 64 -7.96 28.22 -3.08
N GLU A 65 -8.47 28.40 -4.31
CA GLU A 65 -9.33 27.42 -4.97
C GLU A 65 -8.56 26.14 -5.29
N ILE A 66 -7.35 26.29 -5.86
CA ILE A 66 -6.55 25.14 -6.27
C ILE A 66 -6.01 24.37 -5.07
N LEU A 67 -5.60 25.08 -4.00
CA LEU A 67 -5.17 24.43 -2.76
C LEU A 67 -6.31 23.65 -2.10
N LEU A 68 -7.52 24.25 -2.06
CA LEU A 68 -8.71 23.57 -1.52
C LEU A 68 -9.09 22.35 -2.37
N HIS A 69 -9.01 22.45 -3.70
CA HIS A 69 -9.27 21.35 -4.63
C HIS A 69 -8.31 20.16 -4.36
N HIS A 70 -7.00 20.41 -4.28
CA HIS A 70 -6.01 19.37 -3.99
C HIS A 70 -6.13 18.82 -2.58
N LEU A 71 -6.44 19.67 -1.59
CA LEU A 71 -6.72 19.23 -0.22
C LEU A 71 -7.94 18.31 -0.17
N GLY A 72 -9.01 18.64 -0.90
CA GLY A 72 -10.20 17.81 -1.01
C GLY A 72 -9.90 16.42 -1.58
N LYS A 73 -9.19 16.35 -2.71
CA LYS A 73 -8.74 15.08 -3.31
C LYS A 73 -7.85 14.27 -2.36
N THR A 74 -6.91 14.94 -1.69
CA THR A 74 -6.03 14.31 -0.71
C THR A 74 -6.82 13.78 0.48
N ALA A 75 -7.76 14.56 1.01
CA ALA A 75 -8.60 14.18 2.15
C ALA A 75 -9.44 12.92 1.85
N GLU A 76 -9.98 12.76 0.64
CA GLU A 76 -10.69 11.54 0.24
C GLU A 76 -9.82 10.29 0.40
N ILE A 77 -8.55 10.38 -0.02
CA ILE A 77 -7.58 9.28 0.11
C ILE A 77 -7.28 9.01 1.58
N LEU A 78 -6.98 10.06 2.37
CA LEU A 78 -6.62 9.91 3.78
C LEU A 78 -7.76 9.35 4.63
N VAL A 79 -9.00 9.79 4.41
CA VAL A 79 -10.19 9.27 5.11
C VAL A 79 -10.42 7.81 4.74
N PHE A 80 -10.25 7.44 3.47
CA PHE A 80 -10.32 6.05 3.04
C PHE A 80 -9.28 5.18 3.76
N LEU A 81 -8.02 5.60 3.78
CA LEU A 81 -6.93 4.87 4.44
C LEU A 81 -7.15 4.75 5.95
N LEU A 82 -7.59 5.84 6.60
CA LEU A 82 -7.93 5.84 8.03
C LEU A 82 -8.98 4.77 8.35
N GLY A 83 -10.02 4.67 7.54
CA GLY A 83 -11.06 3.67 7.70
C GLY A 83 -10.56 2.24 7.53
N ALA A 84 -9.79 1.99 6.47
CA ALA A 84 -9.22 0.68 6.20
C ALA A 84 -8.27 0.22 7.31
N MET A 85 -7.33 1.09 7.73
CA MET A 85 -6.38 0.80 8.82
C MET A 85 -7.10 0.55 10.14
N THR A 86 -8.16 1.30 10.44
CA THR A 86 -8.96 1.08 11.66
C THR A 86 -9.63 -0.29 11.66
N ILE A 87 -10.21 -0.71 10.53
CA ILE A 87 -10.82 -2.05 10.40
C ILE A 87 -9.77 -3.14 10.65
N VAL A 88 -8.59 -2.98 10.09
CA VAL A 88 -7.47 -3.93 10.24
C VAL A 88 -7.02 -4.01 11.70
N GLU A 89 -6.86 -2.88 12.39
CA GLU A 89 -6.52 -2.84 13.82
C GLU A 89 -7.62 -3.45 14.71
N ILE A 90 -8.90 -3.30 14.34
CA ILE A 90 -9.99 -4.00 15.03
C ILE A 90 -9.89 -5.52 14.83
N ILE A 91 -9.56 -6.00 13.64
CA ILE A 91 -9.33 -7.43 13.39
C ILE A 91 -8.18 -7.92 14.28
N ASP A 92 -7.09 -7.16 14.39
CA ASP A 92 -5.93 -7.52 15.22
C ASP A 92 -6.26 -7.49 16.71
N TYR A 93 -7.03 -6.52 17.18
CA TYR A 93 -7.51 -6.43 18.57
C TYR A 93 -8.20 -7.72 19.03
N PHE A 94 -8.97 -8.36 18.15
CA PHE A 94 -9.62 -9.65 18.43
C PHE A 94 -8.75 -10.87 18.11
N ASP A 95 -7.45 -10.71 17.82
CA ASP A 95 -6.54 -11.79 17.39
C ASP A 95 -7.05 -12.51 16.12
N GLY A 96 -7.76 -11.78 15.25
CA GLY A 96 -8.39 -12.32 14.05
C GLY A 96 -7.40 -12.96 13.08
N PHE A 97 -6.22 -12.35 12.92
CA PHE A 97 -5.16 -12.85 12.04
C PHE A 97 -4.53 -14.19 12.54
N ALA A 98 -4.71 -14.57 13.82
CA ALA A 98 -4.31 -15.88 14.30
C ALA A 98 -5.06 -17.01 13.57
N THR A 99 -6.25 -16.75 13.03
CA THR A 99 -7.01 -17.69 12.20
C THR A 99 -6.20 -18.16 10.99
N ILE A 100 -5.34 -17.30 10.43
CA ILE A 100 -4.50 -17.60 9.26
C ILE A 100 -3.50 -18.72 9.58
N LYS A 101 -3.05 -18.85 10.83
CA LYS A 101 -2.17 -19.93 11.25
C LYS A 101 -2.78 -21.32 11.01
N GLY A 102 -4.10 -21.43 11.07
CA GLY A 102 -4.82 -22.68 10.81
C GLY A 102 -4.61 -23.24 9.40
N PHE A 103 -4.20 -22.40 8.45
CA PHE A 103 -3.87 -22.83 7.09
C PHE A 103 -2.46 -23.45 6.98
N ILE A 104 -1.59 -23.27 8.00
CA ILE A 104 -0.20 -23.72 7.98
C ILE A 104 -0.13 -25.14 8.58
N LYS A 105 -0.27 -26.17 7.72
CA LYS A 105 -0.27 -27.59 8.12
C LYS A 105 0.95 -28.38 7.61
N THR A 106 1.92 -27.73 6.96
CA THR A 106 3.05 -28.41 6.32
C THR A 106 4.38 -28.00 6.93
N LYS A 107 5.29 -28.96 7.09
CA LYS A 107 6.69 -28.70 7.52
C LYS A 107 7.64 -28.46 6.34
N SER A 108 7.25 -28.79 5.10
CA SER A 108 8.09 -28.61 3.92
C SER A 108 8.31 -27.15 3.58
N LYS A 109 9.55 -26.69 3.58
CA LYS A 109 9.94 -25.29 3.25
C LYS A 109 9.41 -24.86 1.88
N ARG A 110 9.42 -25.74 0.88
CA ARG A 110 8.92 -25.42 -0.46
C ARG A 110 7.41 -25.22 -0.48
N LYS A 111 6.64 -26.07 0.23
CA LYS A 111 5.18 -25.89 0.34
C LYS A 111 4.84 -24.64 1.14
N LEU A 112 5.60 -24.35 2.20
CA LEU A 112 5.46 -23.12 2.98
C LEU A 112 5.75 -21.86 2.12
N LEU A 113 6.77 -21.90 1.27
CA LEU A 113 7.07 -20.79 0.36
C LEU A 113 5.84 -20.44 -0.51
N TRP A 114 5.25 -21.43 -1.16
CA TRP A 114 4.03 -21.22 -1.94
C TRP A 114 2.86 -20.74 -1.10
N LEU A 115 2.66 -21.32 0.07
CA LEU A 115 1.57 -20.95 0.96
C LEU A 115 1.70 -19.48 1.41
N PHE A 116 2.87 -19.07 1.92
CA PHE A 116 3.11 -17.69 2.33
C PHE A 116 3.02 -16.71 1.16
N SER A 117 3.50 -17.10 -0.02
CA SER A 117 3.41 -16.26 -1.22
C SER A 117 1.97 -16.06 -1.69
N ILE A 118 1.16 -17.11 -1.71
CA ILE A 118 -0.27 -17.02 -2.07
C ILE A 118 -1.04 -16.23 -1.01
N LEU A 119 -0.78 -16.47 0.26
CA LEU A 119 -1.41 -15.71 1.35
C LEU A 119 -1.03 -14.22 1.26
N ALA A 120 0.24 -13.90 1.02
CA ALA A 120 0.68 -12.52 0.85
C ALA A 120 -0.01 -11.84 -0.35
N PHE A 121 -0.11 -12.53 -1.48
CA PHE A 121 -0.77 -12.04 -2.67
C PHE A 121 -2.27 -11.76 -2.44
N ILE A 122 -2.98 -12.69 -1.81
CA ILE A 122 -4.43 -12.54 -1.57
C ILE A 122 -4.70 -11.52 -0.46
N LEU A 123 -3.97 -11.59 0.65
CA LEU A 123 -4.18 -10.67 1.77
C LEU A 123 -3.90 -9.23 1.33
N SER A 124 -2.79 -9.00 0.65
CA SER A 124 -2.41 -7.68 0.18
C SER A 124 -3.44 -7.06 -0.78
N ALA A 125 -4.12 -7.89 -1.58
CA ALA A 125 -5.19 -7.40 -2.43
C ALA A 125 -6.43 -6.86 -1.67
N ILE A 126 -6.54 -7.16 -0.36
CA ILE A 126 -7.71 -6.81 0.47
C ILE A 126 -7.37 -5.78 1.54
N ILE A 127 -6.23 -5.96 2.24
CA ILE A 127 -5.88 -5.18 3.45
C ILE A 127 -4.67 -4.26 3.30
N ASP A 128 -4.09 -4.14 2.14
CA ASP A 128 -2.82 -3.49 1.76
C ASP A 128 -1.55 -4.35 1.96
N ASN A 129 -0.49 -3.92 1.25
CA ASN A 129 0.80 -4.63 1.22
C ASN A 129 1.58 -4.51 2.55
N LEU A 130 1.48 -3.37 3.23
CA LEU A 130 2.15 -3.12 4.51
C LEU A 130 1.59 -4.05 5.58
N THR A 131 0.28 -4.01 5.79
CA THR A 131 -0.41 -4.81 6.81
C THR A 131 -0.30 -6.30 6.53
N ALA A 132 -0.49 -6.73 5.27
CA ALA A 132 -0.30 -8.13 4.87
C ALA A 132 1.11 -8.63 5.22
N THR A 133 2.12 -7.79 5.01
CA THR A 133 3.51 -8.11 5.34
C THR A 133 3.73 -8.22 6.85
N ILE A 134 3.23 -7.27 7.66
CA ILE A 134 3.33 -7.31 9.13
C ILE A 134 2.73 -8.62 9.66
N VAL A 135 1.50 -8.93 9.27
CA VAL A 135 0.78 -10.13 9.70
C VAL A 135 1.56 -11.41 9.35
N LEU A 136 1.99 -11.52 8.09
CA LEU A 136 2.65 -12.74 7.62
C LEU A 136 4.07 -12.89 8.16
N VAL A 137 4.83 -11.80 8.33
CA VAL A 137 6.15 -11.87 8.98
C VAL A 137 6.02 -12.21 10.46
N THR A 138 5.01 -11.69 11.16
CA THR A 138 4.72 -12.08 12.56
C THR A 138 4.38 -13.56 12.68
N ILE A 139 3.58 -14.10 11.75
CA ILE A 139 3.28 -15.53 11.71
C ILE A 139 4.56 -16.33 11.37
N LEU A 140 5.34 -15.85 10.41
CA LEU A 140 6.60 -16.46 9.99
C LEU A 140 7.59 -16.61 11.16
N GLN A 141 7.71 -15.58 12.02
CA GLN A 141 8.56 -15.61 13.22
C GLN A 141 8.17 -16.73 14.20
N LYS A 142 6.89 -17.04 14.27
CA LYS A 142 6.37 -18.13 15.12
C LYS A 142 6.55 -19.52 14.49
N VAL A 143 6.52 -19.60 13.14
CA VAL A 143 6.58 -20.86 12.38
C VAL A 143 8.01 -21.32 12.13
N ILE A 144 8.93 -20.40 11.86
CA ILE A 144 10.32 -20.70 11.46
C ILE A 144 11.30 -20.12 12.47
N ASN A 145 12.00 -21.00 13.22
CA ASN A 145 12.97 -20.56 14.22
C ASN A 145 14.29 -20.07 13.61
N ASP A 146 14.73 -20.66 12.47
CA ASP A 146 15.97 -20.27 11.81
C ASP A 146 15.84 -18.91 11.12
N ARG A 147 16.60 -17.92 11.62
CA ARG A 147 16.60 -16.56 11.12
C ARG A 147 17.00 -16.47 9.64
N ASN A 148 18.00 -17.24 9.20
CA ASN A 148 18.44 -17.17 7.79
C ASN A 148 17.33 -17.64 6.84
N THR A 149 16.60 -18.68 7.20
CA THR A 149 15.44 -19.13 6.45
C THR A 149 14.35 -18.05 6.46
N ARG A 150 14.05 -17.42 7.63
CA ARG A 150 13.06 -16.34 7.70
C ARG A 150 13.38 -15.16 6.79
N LEU A 151 14.64 -14.73 6.70
CA LEU A 151 15.02 -13.64 5.79
C LEU A 151 14.63 -13.92 4.34
N TRP A 152 14.83 -15.15 3.86
CA TRP A 152 14.43 -15.56 2.52
C TRP A 152 12.90 -15.55 2.34
N PHE A 153 12.15 -16.04 3.33
CA PHE A 153 10.69 -16.00 3.28
C PHE A 153 10.17 -14.58 3.36
N ALA A 154 10.71 -13.72 4.21
CA ALA A 154 10.33 -12.31 4.31
C ALA A 154 10.56 -11.58 2.99
N GLY A 155 11.71 -11.80 2.32
CA GLY A 155 11.97 -11.26 0.98
C GLY A 155 10.93 -11.71 -0.05
N MET A 156 10.49 -12.97 -0.01
CA MET A 156 9.45 -13.46 -0.92
C MET A 156 8.07 -12.89 -0.57
N ILE A 157 7.75 -12.71 0.72
CA ILE A 157 6.51 -12.05 1.16
C ILE A 157 6.46 -10.62 0.62
N ILE A 158 7.56 -9.85 0.70
CA ILE A 158 7.63 -8.47 0.15
C ILE A 158 7.27 -8.47 -1.34
N ILE A 159 7.90 -9.33 -2.15
CA ILE A 159 7.63 -9.39 -3.60
C ILE A 159 6.16 -9.72 -3.86
N THR A 160 5.64 -10.74 -3.18
CA THR A 160 4.30 -11.27 -3.44
C THR A 160 3.19 -10.40 -2.85
N ALA A 161 3.44 -9.67 -1.76
CA ALA A 161 2.52 -8.67 -1.22
C ALA A 161 2.41 -7.46 -2.16
N ASN A 162 3.53 -6.92 -2.65
CA ASN A 162 3.50 -5.83 -3.63
C ASN A 162 2.79 -6.26 -4.93
N ALA A 163 3.06 -7.46 -5.44
CA ALA A 163 2.34 -8.00 -6.59
C ALA A 163 0.83 -8.18 -6.31
N GLY A 164 0.47 -8.59 -5.08
CA GLY A 164 -0.93 -8.73 -4.64
C GLY A 164 -1.67 -7.42 -4.55
N GLY A 165 -1.02 -6.37 -4.07
CA GLY A 165 -1.61 -5.03 -3.98
C GLY A 165 -1.86 -4.36 -5.33
N ALA A 166 -1.03 -4.64 -6.34
CA ALA A 166 -1.02 -3.92 -7.60
C ALA A 166 -2.28 -4.14 -8.48
N TRP A 167 -3.02 -5.23 -8.33
CA TRP A 167 -4.19 -5.54 -9.16
C TRP A 167 -5.54 -5.21 -8.50
N SER A 168 -5.54 -4.85 -7.24
CA SER A 168 -6.77 -4.52 -6.49
C SER A 168 -6.86 -3.02 -6.23
N PRO A 169 -8.05 -2.41 -6.36
CA PRO A 169 -8.23 -0.98 -6.09
C PRO A 169 -8.04 -0.60 -4.60
N ILE A 170 -7.97 -1.59 -3.72
CA ILE A 170 -7.85 -1.43 -2.26
C ILE A 170 -6.58 -2.10 -1.71
N GLY A 171 -5.76 -2.72 -2.56
CA GLY A 171 -4.63 -3.54 -2.15
C GLY A 171 -3.31 -2.78 -1.99
N ASP A 172 -3.23 -1.56 -2.48
CA ASP A 172 -2.08 -0.66 -2.34
C ASP A 172 -2.56 0.79 -2.36
N VAL A 173 -1.88 1.66 -1.64
CA VAL A 173 -2.20 3.11 -1.64
C VAL A 173 -2.17 3.67 -3.06
N THR A 174 -1.26 3.22 -3.90
CA THR A 174 -1.11 3.66 -5.29
C THR A 174 -2.32 3.32 -6.15
N THR A 175 -2.83 2.10 -6.08
CA THR A 175 -4.04 1.68 -6.80
C THR A 175 -5.28 2.35 -6.25
N THR A 176 -5.34 2.53 -4.92
CA THR A 176 -6.41 3.27 -4.25
C THR A 176 -6.48 4.72 -4.73
N MET A 177 -5.32 5.39 -4.86
CA MET A 177 -5.24 6.75 -5.39
C MET A 177 -5.75 6.86 -6.82
N LEU A 178 -5.29 5.98 -7.72
CA LEU A 178 -5.76 5.95 -9.12
C LEU A 178 -7.27 5.70 -9.20
N TRP A 179 -7.80 4.82 -8.35
CA TRP A 179 -9.21 4.51 -8.31
C TRP A 179 -10.07 5.66 -7.74
N ILE A 180 -9.64 6.32 -6.67
CA ILE A 180 -10.31 7.51 -6.09
C ILE A 180 -10.28 8.65 -7.10
N ALA A 181 -9.13 8.91 -7.73
CA ALA A 181 -8.95 9.93 -8.76
C ALA A 181 -9.68 9.62 -10.09
N ASN A 182 -10.46 8.53 -10.16
CA ASN A 182 -11.17 8.07 -11.37
C ASN A 182 -10.25 7.92 -12.61
N LYS A 183 -9.00 7.48 -12.40
CA LYS A 183 -8.08 7.10 -13.47
C LYS A 183 -8.28 5.64 -13.89
N VAL A 184 -8.69 4.78 -12.94
CA VAL A 184 -9.03 3.36 -13.17
C VAL A 184 -10.38 3.02 -12.53
N SER A 185 -11.15 2.14 -13.16
CA SER A 185 -12.27 1.46 -12.52
C SER A 185 -11.82 0.15 -11.88
N ALA A 186 -12.53 -0.29 -10.83
CA ALA A 186 -12.16 -1.50 -10.10
C ALA A 186 -12.12 -2.74 -11.00
N LEU A 187 -13.11 -2.90 -11.87
CA LEU A 187 -13.22 -4.05 -12.76
C LEU A 187 -12.11 -4.06 -13.82
N GLN A 188 -11.85 -2.93 -14.47
CA GLN A 188 -10.83 -2.85 -15.52
C GLN A 188 -9.42 -3.00 -14.93
N LEU A 189 -9.17 -2.46 -13.75
CA LEU A 189 -7.91 -2.68 -13.05
C LEU A 189 -7.66 -4.19 -12.82
N ILE A 190 -8.67 -4.92 -12.36
CA ILE A 190 -8.57 -6.38 -12.15
C ILE A 190 -8.30 -7.09 -13.47
N ILE A 191 -9.05 -6.77 -14.52
CA ILE A 191 -8.93 -7.43 -15.84
C ILE A 191 -7.52 -7.23 -16.43
N HIS A 192 -6.97 -6.03 -16.34
CA HIS A 192 -5.68 -5.71 -16.95
C HIS A 192 -4.48 -6.15 -16.10
N VAL A 193 -4.58 -6.11 -14.77
CA VAL A 193 -3.41 -6.22 -13.88
C VAL A 193 -3.35 -7.55 -13.13
N LEU A 194 -4.44 -8.29 -12.94
CA LEU A 194 -4.43 -9.54 -12.18
C LEU A 194 -3.47 -10.58 -12.76
N ILE A 195 -3.55 -10.85 -14.08
CA ILE A 195 -2.69 -11.86 -14.72
C ILE A 195 -1.22 -11.44 -14.69
N PRO A 196 -0.83 -10.20 -15.07
CA PRO A 196 0.52 -9.69 -14.89
C PRO A 196 1.04 -9.82 -13.45
N SER A 197 0.22 -9.49 -12.45
CA SER A 197 0.56 -9.62 -11.03
C SER A 197 0.76 -11.07 -10.59
N ILE A 198 -0.06 -12.00 -11.08
CA ILE A 198 0.14 -13.45 -10.86
C ILE A 198 1.49 -13.90 -11.45
N VAL A 199 1.83 -13.46 -12.65
CA VAL A 199 3.12 -13.77 -13.28
C VAL A 199 4.27 -13.18 -12.46
N CYS A 200 4.13 -11.93 -11.99
CA CYS A 200 5.10 -11.27 -11.12
C CYS A 200 5.32 -12.02 -9.79
N MET A 201 4.29 -12.66 -9.24
CA MET A 201 4.39 -13.53 -8.05
C MET A 201 5.01 -14.90 -8.41
N VAL A 202 4.47 -15.58 -9.41
CA VAL A 202 4.77 -17.00 -9.71
C VAL A 202 6.21 -17.18 -10.16
N VAL A 203 6.72 -16.30 -11.02
CA VAL A 203 8.06 -16.43 -11.61
C VAL A 203 9.15 -16.42 -10.51
N PRO A 204 9.24 -15.41 -9.62
CA PRO A 204 10.24 -15.42 -8.55
C PRO A 204 10.04 -16.58 -7.56
N VAL A 205 8.80 -16.99 -7.25
CA VAL A 205 8.53 -18.11 -6.35
C VAL A 205 9.01 -19.44 -6.96
N LEU A 206 8.79 -19.67 -8.26
CA LEU A 206 9.31 -20.83 -8.96
C LEU A 206 10.84 -20.88 -8.96
N LEU A 207 11.49 -19.76 -9.22
CA LEU A 207 12.94 -19.63 -9.19
C LEU A 207 13.50 -19.88 -7.79
N ALA A 208 12.93 -19.20 -6.78
CA ALA A 208 13.32 -19.32 -5.39
C ALA A 208 13.13 -20.76 -4.85
N SER A 209 12.09 -21.46 -5.29
CA SER A 209 11.81 -22.85 -4.87
C SER A 209 12.95 -23.84 -5.16
N ARG A 210 13.86 -23.46 -6.10
CA ARG A 210 15.03 -24.26 -6.45
C ARG A 210 16.23 -24.03 -5.51
N TYR A 211 16.20 -22.95 -4.70
CA TYR A 211 17.31 -22.58 -3.81
C TYR A 211 17.40 -23.50 -2.60
N LYS A 212 18.63 -23.64 -2.08
CA LYS A 212 18.91 -24.45 -0.88
C LYS A 212 18.11 -23.96 0.35
N ALA A 213 17.85 -22.65 0.45
CA ALA A 213 17.09 -22.06 1.54
C ALA A 213 15.65 -22.62 1.68
N PHE A 214 15.05 -23.05 0.56
CA PHE A 214 13.69 -23.61 0.51
C PHE A 214 13.63 -25.12 0.34
N LYS A 215 14.78 -25.83 0.51
CA LYS A 215 14.83 -27.29 0.50
C LYS A 215 14.76 -27.85 1.91
N GLY A 216 14.15 -29.04 2.05
CA GLY A 216 13.99 -29.72 3.34
C GLY A 216 12.80 -29.20 4.15
N ASP A 217 12.77 -29.57 5.41
CA ASP A 217 11.70 -29.28 6.33
C ASP A 217 12.13 -28.26 7.40
N ILE A 218 11.17 -27.58 8.02
CA ILE A 218 11.41 -26.71 9.17
C ILE A 218 11.52 -27.55 10.45
N SER A 219 12.32 -27.07 11.41
CA SER A 219 12.58 -27.76 12.70
C SER A 219 11.59 -27.38 13.81
N SER A 220 10.46 -26.75 13.50
CA SER A 220 9.46 -26.31 14.48
C SER A 220 8.38 -27.37 14.71
N ASP A 221 7.93 -27.49 15.96
CA ASP A 221 6.74 -28.26 16.30
C ASP A 221 5.48 -27.44 15.97
N ILE A 222 4.91 -27.71 14.80
CA ILE A 222 3.68 -27.08 14.35
C ILE A 222 2.50 -27.42 15.27
N ASP A 223 2.57 -28.54 15.96
CA ASP A 223 1.53 -29.04 16.88
C ASP A 223 1.41 -28.21 18.18
N SER A 224 2.37 -27.31 18.47
CA SER A 224 2.38 -26.45 19.66
C SER A 224 1.72 -25.08 19.45
N PHE A 225 1.08 -24.84 18.30
CA PHE A 225 0.39 -23.58 18.07
C PHE A 225 -0.86 -23.48 18.96
N GLU A 226 -0.82 -22.55 19.92
CA GLU A 226 -1.99 -22.21 20.71
C GLU A 226 -3.17 -21.82 19.82
N ALA A 227 -4.37 -22.29 20.18
CA ALA A 227 -5.61 -21.85 19.54
C ALA A 227 -5.76 -20.31 19.64
N PRO A 228 -6.54 -19.68 18.74
CA PRO A 228 -6.80 -18.25 18.82
C PRO A 228 -7.25 -17.87 20.24
N LYS A 229 -6.64 -16.84 20.82
CA LYS A 229 -6.97 -16.38 22.18
C LYS A 229 -8.39 -15.86 22.29
N SER A 230 -8.96 -15.40 21.17
CA SER A 230 -10.31 -14.85 21.11
C SER A 230 -11.27 -15.77 20.36
N LYS A 231 -12.40 -16.09 20.99
CA LYS A 231 -13.51 -16.81 20.36
C LYS A 231 -14.07 -16.06 19.14
N TYR A 232 -13.98 -14.73 19.13
CA TYR A 232 -14.52 -13.87 18.07
C TYR A 232 -13.51 -13.53 16.97
N GLY A 233 -12.24 -13.93 17.13
CA GLY A 233 -11.18 -13.64 16.15
C GLY A 233 -11.53 -14.03 14.72
N PRO A 234 -11.95 -15.28 14.43
CA PRO A 234 -12.33 -15.67 13.08
C PRO A 234 -13.51 -14.88 12.53
N ILE A 235 -14.49 -14.54 13.37
CA ILE A 235 -15.68 -13.76 12.96
C ILE A 235 -15.23 -12.36 12.58
N MET A 236 -14.43 -11.70 13.40
CA MET A 236 -13.94 -10.35 13.13
C MET A 236 -13.02 -10.31 11.90
N LEU A 237 -12.22 -11.35 11.66
CA LEU A 237 -11.42 -11.46 10.43
C LEU A 237 -12.32 -11.47 9.19
N TYR A 238 -13.29 -12.38 9.12
CA TYR A 238 -14.15 -12.49 7.94
C TYR A 238 -15.08 -11.28 7.77
N LEU A 239 -15.57 -10.73 8.88
CA LEU A 239 -16.40 -9.52 8.86
C LEU A 239 -15.60 -8.31 8.34
N GLY A 240 -14.40 -8.08 8.88
CA GLY A 240 -13.56 -6.96 8.47
C GLY A 240 -13.09 -7.07 7.02
N LEU A 241 -12.58 -8.24 6.62
CA LEU A 241 -12.19 -8.48 5.22
C LEU A 241 -13.39 -8.33 4.26
N GLY A 242 -14.56 -8.89 4.64
CA GLY A 242 -15.77 -8.76 3.85
C GLY A 242 -16.26 -7.31 3.73
N ALA A 243 -16.16 -6.53 4.82
CA ALA A 243 -16.51 -5.12 4.84
C ALA A 243 -15.59 -4.27 3.95
N ILE A 244 -14.29 -4.55 3.92
CA ILE A 244 -13.35 -3.88 3.01
C ILE A 244 -13.67 -4.24 1.55
N VAL A 245 -13.86 -5.52 1.24
CA VAL A 245 -14.21 -5.99 -0.12
C VAL A 245 -15.57 -5.43 -0.57
N PHE A 246 -16.48 -5.12 0.33
CA PHE A 246 -17.77 -4.50 0.01
C PHE A 246 -17.63 -3.10 -0.60
N VAL A 247 -16.58 -2.35 -0.31
CA VAL A 247 -16.42 -0.95 -0.73
C VAL A 247 -16.45 -0.74 -2.25
N PRO A 248 -15.74 -1.52 -3.08
CA PRO A 248 -15.86 -1.43 -4.54
C PRO A 248 -17.29 -1.67 -5.05
N PHE A 249 -18.02 -2.61 -4.46
CA PHE A 249 -19.43 -2.85 -4.81
C PHE A 249 -20.30 -1.66 -4.43
N PHE A 250 -20.10 -1.08 -3.24
CA PHE A 250 -20.80 0.11 -2.80
C PHE A 250 -20.60 1.28 -3.78
N LYS A 251 -19.34 1.57 -4.18
CA LYS A 251 -19.05 2.60 -5.21
C LYS A 251 -19.76 2.33 -6.52
N THR A 252 -19.77 1.08 -6.98
CA THR A 252 -20.39 0.71 -8.25
C THR A 252 -21.92 0.89 -8.24
N ILE A 253 -22.58 0.61 -7.11
CA ILE A 253 -24.04 0.72 -6.97
C ILE A 253 -24.47 2.16 -6.71
N THR A 254 -23.75 2.88 -5.85
CA THR A 254 -24.15 4.21 -5.37
C THR A 254 -23.56 5.34 -6.17
N HIS A 255 -22.48 5.10 -6.92
CA HIS A 255 -21.64 6.09 -7.59
C HIS A 255 -21.01 7.13 -6.64
N LEU A 256 -21.05 6.89 -5.33
CA LEU A 256 -20.40 7.74 -4.33
C LEU A 256 -18.89 7.47 -4.26
N PRO A 257 -18.09 8.43 -3.79
CA PRO A 257 -16.66 8.22 -3.57
C PRO A 257 -16.39 7.05 -2.62
N PRO A 258 -15.29 6.30 -2.82
CA PRO A 258 -14.97 5.10 -2.03
C PRO A 258 -14.89 5.31 -0.53
N TYR A 259 -14.46 6.49 -0.07
CA TYR A 259 -14.34 6.77 1.36
C TYR A 259 -15.69 6.70 2.10
N VAL A 260 -16.82 7.02 1.43
CA VAL A 260 -18.15 6.90 2.03
C VAL A 260 -18.48 5.44 2.33
N GLY A 261 -18.21 4.54 1.38
CA GLY A 261 -18.37 3.10 1.56
C GLY A 261 -17.43 2.55 2.63
N MET A 262 -16.20 3.06 2.71
CA MET A 262 -15.24 2.66 3.74
C MET A 262 -15.70 3.09 5.14
N MET A 263 -16.24 4.31 5.30
CA MET A 263 -16.79 4.76 6.58
C MET A 263 -18.00 3.93 7.01
N LEU A 264 -18.88 3.55 6.08
CA LEU A 264 -19.97 2.63 6.37
C LEU A 264 -19.46 1.26 6.82
N SER A 265 -18.45 0.72 6.12
CA SER A 265 -17.79 -0.54 6.48
C SER A 265 -17.16 -0.49 7.86
N LEU A 266 -16.46 0.61 8.17
CA LEU A 266 -15.91 0.84 9.51
C LEU A 266 -16.98 0.90 10.57
N ALA A 267 -18.08 1.63 10.34
CA ALA A 267 -19.19 1.74 11.28
C ALA A 267 -19.80 0.37 11.58
N MET A 268 -19.98 -0.48 10.58
CA MET A 268 -20.47 -1.85 10.77
C MET A 268 -19.49 -2.69 11.60
N VAL A 269 -18.21 -2.72 11.24
CA VAL A 269 -17.19 -3.51 11.95
C VAL A 269 -17.03 -3.03 13.39
N ALA A 270 -17.01 -1.71 13.61
CA ALA A 270 -16.94 -1.08 14.93
C ALA A 270 -18.14 -1.45 15.81
N THR A 271 -19.36 -1.45 15.25
CA THR A 271 -20.56 -1.85 15.97
C THR A 271 -20.46 -3.30 16.48
N PHE A 272 -20.03 -4.23 15.61
CA PHE A 272 -19.83 -5.61 16.03
C PHE A 272 -18.69 -5.76 17.04
N ALA A 273 -17.62 -4.97 16.90
CA ALA A 273 -16.51 -4.96 17.86
C ALA A 273 -16.99 -4.56 19.27
N GLU A 274 -17.79 -3.51 19.37
CA GLU A 274 -18.37 -3.09 20.68
C GLU A 274 -19.32 -4.15 21.26
N ILE A 275 -20.21 -4.73 20.44
CA ILE A 275 -21.11 -5.80 20.87
C ILE A 275 -20.32 -7.01 21.41
N TYR A 276 -19.29 -7.46 20.71
CA TYR A 276 -18.50 -8.61 21.13
C TYR A 276 -17.59 -8.31 22.33
N SER A 277 -17.12 -7.08 22.49
CA SER A 277 -16.40 -6.63 23.67
C SER A 277 -17.29 -6.62 24.91
N SER A 278 -18.49 -6.04 24.81
CA SER A 278 -19.47 -6.01 25.90
C SER A 278 -19.90 -7.41 26.36
N SER A 279 -20.03 -8.36 25.42
CA SER A 279 -20.38 -9.75 25.73
C SER A 279 -19.27 -10.48 26.52
N LYS A 280 -18.01 -10.07 26.42
CA LYS A 280 -16.91 -10.61 27.24
C LYS A 280 -16.99 -10.16 28.71
N PHE A 281 -17.43 -8.92 28.96
CA PHE A 281 -17.52 -8.34 30.31
C PHE A 281 -18.69 -8.89 31.12
N SER A 282 -19.81 -9.19 30.51
CA SER A 282 -21.02 -9.70 31.17
C SER A 282 -20.85 -11.05 31.89
N ILE A 283 -19.79 -11.82 31.59
CA ILE A 283 -19.53 -13.12 32.23
C ILE A 283 -18.50 -12.97 33.38
N SER A 284 -17.67 -11.93 33.40
CA SER A 284 -16.68 -11.67 34.46
C SER A 284 -17.29 -10.96 35.69
N ASP A 285 -18.38 -10.23 35.52
CA ASP A 285 -19.01 -9.41 36.57
C ASP A 285 -19.81 -10.22 37.62
N VAL A 286 -19.85 -11.56 37.47
CA VAL A 286 -20.60 -12.43 38.39
C VAL A 286 -19.79 -12.90 39.60
N ILE A 287 -18.50 -12.54 39.67
CA ILE A 287 -17.67 -12.80 40.87
C ILE A 287 -17.33 -11.46 41.54
N ASP A 288 -18.29 -10.88 42.21
CA ASP A 288 -18.07 -9.74 43.12
C ASP A 288 -17.17 -10.16 44.28
N VAL A 289 -15.93 -9.71 44.26
CA VAL A 289 -15.08 -9.62 45.45
C VAL A 289 -15.16 -8.18 45.95
N PRO A 290 -15.78 -7.92 47.11
CA PRO A 290 -15.89 -6.55 47.64
C PRO A 290 -14.51 -6.06 48.11
N GLY A 291 -13.90 -5.09 47.42
CA GLY A 291 -12.74 -4.40 47.99
C GLY A 291 -11.83 -3.64 47.04
N GLU A 292 -11.76 -3.92 45.74
CA GLU A 292 -10.85 -3.21 44.84
C GLU A 292 -11.60 -2.74 43.58
N ARG A 293 -12.20 -1.55 43.68
CA ARG A 293 -12.63 -0.80 42.48
C ARG A 293 -11.48 0.07 42.01
N GLU A 294 -10.51 -0.51 41.33
CA GLU A 294 -9.80 0.25 40.33
C GLU A 294 -10.75 0.38 39.12
N HIS A 295 -11.13 1.59 38.79
CA HIS A 295 -11.78 1.95 37.54
C HIS A 295 -10.80 1.66 36.41
N GLU A 296 -10.65 0.41 35.98
CA GLU A 296 -10.18 0.10 34.65
C GLU A 296 -11.23 0.65 33.68
N GLY A 297 -10.95 1.84 33.14
CA GLY A 297 -11.83 2.48 32.18
C GLY A 297 -12.13 1.50 31.05
N HIS A 298 -13.40 1.32 30.71
CA HIS A 298 -13.86 0.59 29.54
C HIS A 298 -13.14 1.10 28.30
N HIS A 299 -12.02 0.49 27.93
CA HIS A 299 -11.33 0.81 26.70
C HIS A 299 -12.10 0.17 25.53
N SER A 300 -12.93 0.98 24.87
CA SER A 300 -13.59 0.61 23.64
C SER A 300 -12.58 -0.01 22.65
N PRO A 301 -12.89 -1.17 22.04
CA PRO A 301 -12.07 -1.76 21.00
C PRO A 301 -11.72 -0.77 19.91
N VAL A 302 -12.67 0.08 19.54
CA VAL A 302 -12.52 1.10 18.52
C VAL A 302 -11.51 2.16 18.94
N HIS A 303 -11.59 2.67 20.18
CA HIS A 303 -10.64 3.65 20.71
C HIS A 303 -9.23 3.06 20.78
N THR A 304 -9.10 1.81 21.24
CA THR A 304 -7.80 1.11 21.30
C THR A 304 -7.22 0.92 19.90
N SER A 305 -8.03 0.54 18.92
CA SER A 305 -7.59 0.38 17.53
C SER A 305 -7.21 1.71 16.90
N LEU A 306 -7.99 2.77 17.10
CA LEU A 306 -7.65 4.12 16.62
C LEU A 306 -6.34 4.63 17.19
N SER A 307 -6.00 4.32 18.44
CA SER A 307 -4.72 4.72 19.05
C SER A 307 -3.49 4.00 18.49
N LYS A 308 -3.69 2.88 17.78
CA LYS A 308 -2.62 2.08 17.16
C LYS A 308 -2.39 2.39 15.68
N ILE A 309 -3.27 3.20 15.07
CA ILE A 309 -3.11 3.57 13.67
C ILE A 309 -1.79 4.32 13.46
N GLU A 310 -1.13 4.01 12.36
CA GLU A 310 0.10 4.66 11.91
C GLU A 310 -0.17 6.08 11.38
N LEU A 311 -0.51 7.03 12.28
CA LEU A 311 -0.72 8.43 11.94
C LEU A 311 0.46 9.08 11.19
N PRO A 312 1.74 8.75 11.50
CA PRO A 312 2.86 9.25 10.71
C PRO A 312 2.75 8.96 9.22
N SER A 313 2.31 7.77 8.82
CA SER A 313 2.09 7.42 7.41
C SER A 313 0.98 8.27 6.78
N ILE A 314 -0.12 8.51 7.48
CA ILE A 314 -1.22 9.35 6.99
C ILE A 314 -0.75 10.79 6.75
N LEU A 315 0.01 11.36 7.70
CA LEU A 315 0.56 12.71 7.57
C LEU A 315 1.67 12.78 6.50
N PHE A 316 2.45 11.73 6.33
CA PHE A 316 3.39 11.62 5.21
C PHE A 316 2.66 11.71 3.87
N PHE A 317 1.56 10.96 3.69
CA PHE A 317 0.76 11.03 2.48
C PHE A 317 0.15 12.42 2.26
N LEU A 318 -0.34 13.08 3.31
CA LEU A 318 -0.77 14.48 3.23
C LEU A 318 0.34 15.38 2.67
N GLY A 319 1.54 15.31 3.27
CA GLY A 319 2.67 16.15 2.89
C GLY A 319 3.10 15.91 1.45
N ILE A 320 3.28 14.65 1.06
CA ILE A 320 3.79 14.34 -0.29
C ILE A 320 2.76 14.64 -1.39
N LEU A 321 1.48 14.34 -1.17
CA LEU A 321 0.44 14.60 -2.15
C LEU A 321 0.26 16.10 -2.40
N LEU A 322 0.26 16.91 -1.35
CA LEU A 322 0.16 18.37 -1.49
C LEU A 322 1.47 18.99 -2.01
N ALA A 323 2.64 18.40 -1.77
CA ALA A 323 3.88 18.85 -2.39
C ALA A 323 3.92 18.59 -3.89
N VAL A 324 3.44 17.42 -4.34
CA VAL A 324 3.27 17.11 -5.77
C VAL A 324 2.22 18.02 -6.41
N ALA A 325 1.11 18.28 -5.69
CA ALA A 325 0.07 19.20 -6.12
C ALA A 325 0.61 20.62 -6.36
N ALA A 326 1.58 21.09 -5.57
CA ALA A 326 2.23 22.38 -5.81
C ALA A 326 2.97 22.43 -7.17
N LEU A 327 3.65 21.36 -7.57
CA LEU A 327 4.31 21.27 -8.89
C LEU A 327 3.29 21.13 -10.03
N GLU A 328 2.20 20.39 -9.80
CA GLU A 328 1.09 20.25 -10.74
C GLU A 328 0.45 21.60 -11.01
N SER A 329 0.14 22.36 -9.94
CA SER A 329 -0.48 23.68 -10.02
C SER A 329 0.39 24.73 -10.73
N LEU A 330 1.70 24.58 -10.75
CA LEU A 330 2.62 25.42 -11.53
C LEU A 330 2.76 24.96 -13.00
N GLY A 331 2.07 23.89 -13.40
CA GLY A 331 2.14 23.32 -14.75
C GLY A 331 3.46 22.58 -15.03
N TYR A 332 4.38 22.42 -14.05
CA TYR A 332 5.69 21.81 -14.29
C TYR A 332 5.57 20.35 -14.68
N LEU A 333 4.68 19.59 -14.01
CA LEU A 333 4.48 18.18 -14.32
C LEU A 333 3.91 17.99 -15.72
N PHE A 334 2.95 18.83 -16.11
CA PHE A 334 2.35 18.81 -17.44
C PHE A 334 3.38 19.11 -18.55
N ASN A 335 4.19 20.17 -18.39
CA ASN A 335 5.23 20.53 -19.34
C ASN A 335 6.35 19.46 -19.41
N TYR A 336 6.70 18.87 -18.26
CA TYR A 336 7.69 17.81 -18.20
C TYR A 336 7.23 16.53 -18.90
N ALA A 337 5.94 16.20 -18.81
CA ALA A 337 5.35 15.05 -19.51
C ALA A 337 5.45 15.23 -21.04
N GLY A 338 5.20 16.45 -21.55
CA GLY A 338 5.40 16.76 -22.96
C GLY A 338 6.83 16.52 -23.43
N SER A 339 7.82 17.05 -22.70
CA SER A 339 9.24 16.87 -23.00
C SER A 339 9.69 15.40 -22.89
N LEU A 340 9.14 14.67 -21.95
CA LEU A 340 9.44 13.24 -21.77
C LEU A 340 8.89 12.40 -22.93
N ASN A 341 7.69 12.70 -23.39
CA ASN A 341 7.07 12.03 -24.53
C ASN A 341 7.81 12.31 -25.86
N GLU A 342 8.37 13.49 -26.02
CA GLU A 342 9.26 13.80 -27.15
C GLU A 342 10.58 13.04 -27.07
N ALA A 343 11.17 12.91 -25.88
CA ALA A 343 12.44 12.23 -25.67
C ALA A 343 12.34 10.71 -25.76
N ILE A 344 11.24 10.14 -25.25
CA ILE A 344 10.96 8.70 -25.23
C ILE A 344 9.55 8.47 -25.76
N PRO A 345 9.38 8.30 -27.09
CA PRO A 345 8.06 8.16 -27.70
C PRO A 345 7.28 6.90 -27.26
N ASN A 346 7.96 5.89 -26.72
CA ASN A 346 7.34 4.68 -26.23
C ASN A 346 6.99 4.81 -24.74
N LEU A 347 5.71 5.08 -24.44
CA LEU A 347 5.20 5.20 -23.07
C LEU A 347 5.38 3.94 -22.22
N ASP A 348 5.42 2.75 -22.82
CA ASP A 348 5.68 1.52 -22.05
C ASP A 348 7.05 1.55 -21.40
N ILE A 349 8.06 2.07 -22.12
CA ILE A 349 9.42 2.23 -21.56
C ILE A 349 9.38 3.24 -20.41
N VAL A 350 8.69 4.37 -20.57
CA VAL A 350 8.53 5.38 -19.52
C VAL A 350 7.91 4.77 -18.26
N VAL A 351 6.82 4.01 -18.41
CA VAL A 351 6.13 3.37 -17.29
C VAL A 351 6.98 2.28 -16.64
N MET A 352 7.75 1.53 -17.42
CA MET A 352 8.71 0.56 -16.86
C MET A 352 9.83 1.27 -16.08
N LEU A 353 10.31 2.42 -16.56
CA LEU A 353 11.28 3.24 -15.82
C LEU A 353 10.67 3.80 -14.53
N PHE A 354 9.40 4.17 -14.51
CA PHE A 354 8.70 4.53 -13.27
C PHE A 354 8.68 3.35 -12.29
N GLY A 355 8.43 2.12 -12.76
CA GLY A 355 8.51 0.94 -11.93
C GLY A 355 9.90 0.70 -11.34
N VAL A 356 10.96 0.91 -12.12
CA VAL A 356 12.35 0.86 -11.61
C VAL A 356 12.62 2.02 -10.65
N GLY A 357 12.12 3.21 -10.94
CA GLY A 357 12.18 4.37 -10.06
C GLY A 357 11.49 4.13 -8.71
N SER A 358 10.36 3.41 -8.72
CA SER A 358 9.63 3.01 -7.51
C SER A 358 10.45 2.13 -6.55
N ALA A 359 11.53 1.51 -7.02
CA ALA A 359 12.43 0.78 -6.15
C ALA A 359 13.26 1.69 -5.22
N VAL A 360 13.53 2.92 -5.67
CA VAL A 360 14.34 3.91 -4.93
C VAL A 360 13.47 4.92 -4.23
N ILE A 361 12.38 5.32 -4.89
CA ILE A 361 11.45 6.33 -4.48
C ILE A 361 10.14 5.59 -4.11
N ASP A 362 9.57 5.89 -2.95
CA ASP A 362 8.27 5.31 -2.55
C ASP A 362 7.25 5.40 -3.72
N ASN A 363 6.48 4.33 -3.93
CA ASN A 363 5.54 4.20 -5.05
C ASN A 363 4.45 5.30 -5.07
N VAL A 364 4.01 5.76 -3.90
CA VAL A 364 2.92 6.75 -3.77
C VAL A 364 3.25 8.10 -4.42
N PRO A 365 4.39 8.75 -4.11
CA PRO A 365 4.77 9.99 -4.77
C PRO A 365 4.94 9.86 -6.29
N LEU A 366 5.40 8.72 -6.75
CA LEU A 366 5.60 8.47 -8.18
C LEU A 366 4.26 8.39 -8.92
N VAL A 367 3.27 7.71 -8.34
CA VAL A 367 1.91 7.65 -8.91
C VAL A 367 1.24 9.02 -8.83
N ALA A 368 1.40 9.76 -7.73
CA ALA A 368 0.89 11.13 -7.61
C ALA A 368 1.45 12.04 -8.73
N ALA A 369 2.77 12.00 -8.94
CA ALA A 369 3.41 12.75 -10.02
C ALA A 369 2.89 12.33 -11.41
N SER A 370 2.70 11.02 -11.66
CA SER A 370 2.18 10.53 -12.93
C SER A 370 0.74 11.01 -13.20
N MET A 371 -0.10 11.12 -12.16
CA MET A 371 -1.45 11.67 -12.30
C MET A 371 -1.46 13.15 -12.71
N GLY A 372 -0.48 13.92 -12.25
CA GLY A 372 -0.29 15.32 -12.69
C GLY A 372 0.42 15.46 -14.04
N MET A 373 1.17 14.43 -14.48
CA MET A 373 1.87 14.43 -15.76
C MET A 373 0.97 14.03 -16.94
N PHE A 374 0.08 13.06 -16.75
CA PHE A 374 -0.72 12.46 -17.82
C PHE A 374 -2.20 12.82 -17.66
N SER A 375 -2.83 13.22 -18.77
CA SER A 375 -4.25 13.60 -18.82
C SER A 375 -5.12 12.54 -19.52
N GLU A 376 -4.65 11.30 -19.58
CA GLU A 376 -5.36 10.22 -20.25
C GLU A 376 -6.71 9.92 -19.56
N PRO A 377 -7.75 9.50 -20.34
CA PRO A 377 -9.08 9.26 -19.81
C PRO A 377 -9.12 8.06 -18.85
N LEU A 378 -10.27 7.91 -18.15
CA LEU A 378 -10.58 6.76 -17.32
C LEU A 378 -10.35 5.45 -18.08
N ASP A 379 -9.72 4.49 -17.38
CA ASP A 379 -9.42 3.14 -17.88
C ASP A 379 -8.50 3.08 -19.11
N ASN A 380 -7.76 4.17 -19.41
CA ASN A 380 -6.69 4.08 -20.40
C ASN A 380 -5.63 3.06 -19.93
N PRO A 381 -5.13 2.19 -20.82
CA PRO A 381 -4.10 1.19 -20.49
C PRO A 381 -2.87 1.74 -19.77
N LEU A 382 -2.52 3.01 -20.00
CA LEU A 382 -1.44 3.71 -19.30
C LEU A 382 -1.60 3.63 -17.77
N TRP A 383 -2.81 3.90 -17.26
CA TRP A 383 -3.08 3.91 -15.83
C TRP A 383 -2.97 2.52 -15.20
N HIS A 384 -3.44 1.50 -15.90
CA HIS A 384 -3.32 0.11 -15.46
C HIS A 384 -1.86 -0.34 -15.46
N PHE A 385 -1.06 0.11 -16.43
CA PHE A 385 0.35 -0.22 -16.47
C PHE A 385 1.16 0.55 -15.43
N ILE A 386 0.80 1.81 -15.12
CA ILE A 386 1.36 2.57 -14.00
C ILE A 386 1.04 1.87 -12.67
N ALA A 387 -0.22 1.43 -12.47
CA ALA A 387 -0.62 0.69 -11.26
C ALA A 387 0.24 -0.57 -11.08
N TYR A 388 0.40 -1.37 -12.13
CA TYR A 388 1.27 -2.54 -12.12
C TYR A 388 2.71 -2.19 -11.81
N SER A 389 3.27 -1.25 -12.57
CA SER A 389 4.71 -0.95 -12.53
C SER A 389 5.12 -0.29 -11.22
N ALA A 390 4.37 0.69 -10.73
CA ALA A 390 4.65 1.34 -9.46
C ALA A 390 4.44 0.39 -8.27
N GLY A 391 3.34 -0.35 -8.26
CA GLY A 391 3.02 -1.27 -7.16
C GLY A 391 4.03 -2.42 -7.04
N THR A 392 4.41 -3.05 -8.15
CA THR A 392 5.36 -4.19 -8.13
C THR A 392 6.81 -3.76 -8.06
N GLY A 393 7.15 -2.61 -8.68
CA GLY A 393 8.51 -2.07 -8.76
C GLY A 393 9.14 -1.79 -7.41
N GLY A 394 8.37 -1.33 -6.44
CA GLY A 394 8.82 -1.07 -5.07
C GLY A 394 9.46 -2.26 -4.36
N SER A 395 9.20 -3.49 -4.82
CA SER A 395 9.82 -4.70 -4.25
C SER A 395 11.27 -4.94 -4.70
N MET A 396 11.77 -4.25 -5.73
CA MET A 396 13.13 -4.46 -6.24
C MET A 396 14.21 -4.02 -5.26
N LEU A 397 13.98 -2.97 -4.48
CA LEU A 397 14.81 -2.64 -3.34
C LEU A 397 13.97 -2.68 -2.06
N ILE A 398 14.57 -3.05 -0.93
CA ILE A 398 13.83 -3.22 0.32
C ILE A 398 13.22 -1.92 0.85
N ILE A 399 13.79 -0.78 0.46
CA ILE A 399 13.34 0.56 0.85
C ILE A 399 12.27 1.13 -0.10
N GLY A 400 12.00 0.50 -1.23
CA GLY A 400 11.11 1.02 -2.28
C GLY A 400 9.61 0.82 -2.00
N SER A 401 9.24 0.12 -0.92
CA SER A 401 7.84 -0.04 -0.51
C SER A 401 7.70 -0.12 1.01
N ALA A 402 6.53 0.29 1.52
CA ALA A 402 6.21 0.19 2.93
C ALA A 402 6.34 -1.25 3.47
N ALA A 403 5.92 -2.24 2.68
CA ALA A 403 6.10 -3.66 2.97
C ALA A 403 7.57 -4.05 3.17
N GLY A 404 8.46 -3.53 2.32
CA GLY A 404 9.90 -3.75 2.41
C GLY A 404 10.51 -3.15 3.67
N VAL A 405 10.20 -1.89 3.94
CA VAL A 405 10.72 -1.14 5.12
C VAL A 405 10.32 -1.83 6.42
N VAL A 406 9.05 -2.22 6.54
CA VAL A 406 8.56 -2.91 7.75
C VAL A 406 9.21 -4.28 7.93
N ALA A 407 9.27 -5.10 6.88
CA ALA A 407 9.93 -6.40 6.96
C ALA A 407 11.43 -6.25 7.31
N MET A 408 12.09 -5.19 6.79
CA MET A 408 13.46 -4.84 7.15
C MET A 408 13.61 -4.58 8.64
N GLY A 409 12.70 -3.82 9.24
CA GLY A 409 12.69 -3.53 10.68
C GLY A 409 12.43 -4.77 11.53
N MET A 410 11.38 -5.54 11.20
CA MET A 410 10.94 -6.71 11.96
C MET A 410 11.98 -7.84 11.98
N GLU A 411 12.62 -8.14 10.86
CA GLU A 411 13.61 -9.22 10.71
C GLU A 411 15.05 -8.71 10.71
N LYS A 412 15.27 -7.39 10.83
CA LYS A 412 16.59 -6.74 10.77
C LYS A 412 17.33 -7.16 9.49
N ILE A 413 16.66 -7.05 8.34
CA ILE A 413 17.21 -7.41 7.04
C ILE A 413 18.24 -6.36 6.63
N ASP A 414 19.46 -6.78 6.32
CA ASP A 414 20.49 -5.88 5.78
C ASP A 414 20.17 -5.51 4.33
N PHE A 415 20.31 -4.21 3.99
CA PHE A 415 20.02 -3.67 2.66
C PHE A 415 20.84 -4.38 1.56
N PHE A 416 22.16 -4.57 1.78
CA PHE A 416 23.01 -5.21 0.79
C PHE A 416 22.75 -6.71 0.67
N TRP A 417 22.30 -7.35 1.77
CA TRP A 417 21.86 -8.73 1.70
C TRP A 417 20.63 -8.87 0.79
N TYR A 418 19.64 -7.99 0.98
CA TYR A 418 18.42 -7.98 0.14
C TYR A 418 18.78 -7.71 -1.32
N LEU A 419 19.60 -6.69 -1.58
CA LEU A 419 20.07 -6.32 -2.92
C LEU A 419 20.76 -7.49 -3.65
N LYS A 420 21.60 -8.27 -2.94
CA LYS A 420 22.32 -9.40 -3.53
C LYS A 420 21.50 -10.67 -3.68
N LYS A 421 20.46 -10.88 -2.84
CA LYS A 421 19.76 -12.16 -2.75
C LYS A 421 18.33 -12.11 -3.26
N ILE A 422 17.61 -11.03 -3.04
CA ILE A 422 16.18 -10.91 -3.33
C ILE A 422 15.90 -9.96 -4.51
N ALA A 423 16.60 -8.83 -4.62
CA ALA A 423 16.33 -7.79 -5.59
C ALA A 423 16.26 -8.31 -7.05
N TRP A 424 17.13 -9.22 -7.44
CA TRP A 424 17.13 -9.78 -8.79
C TRP A 424 15.89 -10.67 -9.03
N LEU A 425 15.38 -11.39 -8.00
CA LEU A 425 14.12 -12.16 -8.10
C LEU A 425 12.94 -11.21 -8.29
N ALA A 426 12.92 -10.10 -7.55
CA ALA A 426 11.92 -9.06 -7.68
C ALA A 426 11.96 -8.43 -9.09
N PHE A 427 13.15 -8.10 -9.59
CA PHE A 427 13.33 -7.55 -10.93
C PHE A 427 12.84 -8.51 -12.03
N VAL A 428 13.18 -9.80 -11.93
CA VAL A 428 12.72 -10.81 -12.91
C VAL A 428 11.20 -10.98 -12.84
N GLY A 429 10.61 -10.97 -11.65
CA GLY A 429 9.16 -10.99 -11.46
C GLY A 429 8.49 -9.78 -12.10
N PHE A 430 9.00 -8.58 -11.80
CA PHE A 430 8.54 -7.32 -12.37
C PHE A 430 8.61 -7.33 -13.90
N ALA A 431 9.76 -7.68 -14.48
CA ALA A 431 9.95 -7.70 -15.93
C ALA A 431 9.05 -8.74 -16.62
N ALA A 432 8.90 -9.93 -16.02
CA ALA A 432 8.03 -10.98 -16.57
C ALA A 432 6.56 -10.54 -16.57
N GLY A 433 6.09 -9.91 -15.50
CA GLY A 433 4.73 -9.39 -15.43
C GLY A 433 4.52 -8.18 -16.34
N ALA A 434 5.50 -7.27 -16.49
CA ALA A 434 5.43 -6.15 -17.44
C ALA A 434 5.30 -6.65 -18.89
N VAL A 435 6.12 -7.63 -19.29
CA VAL A 435 5.98 -8.28 -20.61
C VAL A 435 4.62 -8.93 -20.74
N CYS A 436 4.14 -9.61 -19.70
CA CYS A 436 2.81 -10.22 -19.70
C CYS A 436 1.70 -9.17 -19.87
N PHE A 437 1.82 -8.00 -19.21
CA PHE A 437 0.88 -6.89 -19.36
C PHE A 437 0.82 -6.39 -20.81
N ILE A 438 1.97 -6.12 -21.42
CA ILE A 438 2.06 -5.64 -22.80
C ILE A 438 1.42 -6.67 -23.76
N LEU A 439 1.77 -7.96 -23.62
CA LEU A 439 1.21 -9.01 -24.45
C LEU A 439 -0.31 -9.16 -24.24
N LEU A 440 -0.79 -9.07 -23.00
CA LEU A 440 -2.22 -9.15 -22.70
C LEU A 440 -3.00 -7.99 -23.33
N ARG A 441 -2.47 -6.75 -23.20
CA ARG A 441 -3.04 -5.55 -23.78
C ARG A 441 -3.13 -5.66 -25.32
N ASP A 442 -2.00 -5.98 -25.95
CA ASP A 442 -1.88 -5.90 -27.41
C ASP A 442 -2.57 -7.08 -28.15
N PHE A 443 -2.53 -8.30 -27.58
CA PHE A 443 -3.01 -9.50 -28.27
C PHE A 443 -4.34 -10.08 -27.74
N VAL A 444 -4.75 -9.73 -26.51
CA VAL A 444 -5.97 -10.32 -25.91
C VAL A 444 -7.05 -9.27 -25.73
N LEU A 445 -6.71 -8.12 -25.18
CA LEU A 445 -7.68 -7.05 -24.90
C LEU A 445 -7.87 -6.13 -26.12
N HIS A 446 -6.91 -6.09 -27.05
CA HIS A 446 -6.94 -5.26 -28.26
C HIS A 446 -7.24 -3.78 -27.98
N VAL A 447 -6.62 -3.20 -26.93
CA VAL A 447 -6.87 -1.83 -26.45
C VAL A 447 -5.65 -0.92 -26.71
#